data_246c40197c3ce5aead1da16a28f79a4c
#
_entry.id   246c40197c3ce5aead1da16a28f79a4c
#
_cell.length_a   1.000
_cell.length_b   1.000
_cell.length_c   1.000
_cell.angle_alpha   90.00
_cell.angle_beta   90.00
_cell.angle_gamma   90.00
#
_symmetry.space_group_name_H-M   'P 1'
#
loop_
_entity.id
_entity.type
_entity.pdbx_description
1 polymer ?
#
loop_
_entity_poly.entity_id
_entity_poly.type
_entity_poly.pdbx_seq_one_letter_code
_entity_poly.pdbx_strand_id
1 'polypeptide(L)'
;MTHIILENKLSVSQKTNLETDLTVHEQQEEKERFEALLIKTHDLTLQAENRKKAEKVVSKHTLRIREEIEMAKVIAIVNQKGGVAKSTSCVNLGIGLVKKGYKVLAIDFDPQGSLTESLGYQNPDELEITVATILHCEMNGLELPEGYGILHHEEGMDILPANIELSGVEVSLVNVMSREYVLKQFIKTVSPEYDYILIDNMPSLGMLTVNALAAADSVIIPVMAHYLPVKGLEQLMQTIYKVRKQINRKLQIDGILLTMVDRRTNFSKEIIELLHDNYGEYINIFKTAIPFSIRAAETSAEGVSIYKHDPKGRVAEAYKKLVEEVIGDGSERK
;
A
#
# COMPACT_ATOMS: atom_id res chain seq x y z
N MET A 1 27.67 27.47 19.23
CA MET A 1 28.94 26.78 19.05
C MET A 1 28.89 25.29 19.36
N THR A 2 28.05 24.85 20.31
CA THR A 2 27.92 23.41 20.69
C THR A 2 27.25 22.53 19.63
N HIS A 3 26.36 23.09 18.80
CA HIS A 3 25.67 22.36 17.74
C HIS A 3 26.59 21.96 16.57
N ILE A 4 27.57 22.80 16.24
CA ILE A 4 28.53 22.57 15.17
C ILE A 4 29.57 21.48 15.53
N ILE A 5 29.81 21.27 16.82
CA ILE A 5 30.80 20.28 17.30
C ILE A 5 30.27 18.85 17.25
N LEU A 6 28.93 18.65 17.35
CA LEU A 6 28.30 17.32 17.27
C LEU A 6 28.13 16.84 15.81
N GLU A 7 27.87 17.73 14.87
CA GLU A 7 27.75 17.37 13.45
C GLU A 7 29.09 16.98 12.79
N ASN A 8 30.21 17.49 13.29
CA ASN A 8 31.54 17.24 12.71
C ASN A 8 32.25 15.99 13.23
N LYS A 9 31.67 15.22 14.16
CA LYS A 9 32.27 14.01 14.71
C LYS A 9 31.84 12.71 14.05
N LEU A 10 30.89 12.74 13.14
CA LEU A 10 30.49 11.57 12.37
C LEU A 10 31.10 11.64 10.97
N SER A 11 31.99 10.73 10.66
CA SER A 11 32.63 10.64 9.33
C SER A 11 31.61 10.21 8.27
N VAL A 12 31.81 10.67 7.03
CA VAL A 12 30.96 10.37 5.87
C VAL A 12 30.77 8.85 5.67
N SER A 13 31.76 8.02 6.04
CA SER A 13 31.68 6.56 5.97
C SER A 13 30.75 5.93 7.01
N GLN A 14 30.45 6.62 8.10
CA GLN A 14 29.49 6.14 9.09
C GLN A 14 28.04 6.46 8.71
N LYS A 15 27.83 7.49 7.88
CA LYS A 15 26.49 7.80 7.34
C LYS A 15 26.03 6.80 6.26
N THR A 16 26.97 6.27 5.48
CA THR A 16 26.67 5.32 4.39
C THR A 16 26.41 3.89 4.86
N ASN A 17 26.92 3.49 6.03
CA ASN A 17 26.67 2.15 6.58
C ASN A 17 25.40 2.06 7.45
N LEU A 18 24.82 3.19 7.84
CA LEU A 18 23.56 3.25 8.63
C LEU A 18 22.29 3.08 7.76
N GLU A 19 22.42 3.13 6.45
CA GLU A 19 21.26 3.05 5.54
C GLU A 19 20.94 1.62 5.05
N THR A 20 21.74 0.61 5.38
CA THR A 20 21.62 -0.67 4.67
C THR A 20 21.19 -1.89 5.48
N ASP A 21 21.24 -1.93 6.82
CA ASP A 21 20.84 -3.17 7.56
C ASP A 21 20.55 -2.95 9.06
N LEU A 22 19.62 -2.07 9.41
CA LEU A 22 19.13 -1.99 10.78
C LEU A 22 17.96 -2.96 10.98
N THR A 23 18.17 -3.99 11.79
CA THR A 23 17.10 -4.85 12.30
C THR A 23 16.23 -4.06 13.30
N VAL A 24 14.99 -4.48 13.51
CA VAL A 24 14.05 -3.85 14.47
C VAL A 24 14.68 -3.69 15.87
N HIS A 25 15.57 -4.59 16.25
CA HIS A 25 16.26 -4.54 17.54
C HIS A 25 17.26 -3.38 17.62
N GLU A 26 17.99 -3.11 16.54
CA GLU A 26 18.94 -1.97 16.45
C GLU A 26 18.20 -0.62 16.46
N GLN A 27 17.04 -0.56 15.82
CA GLN A 27 16.16 0.64 15.84
C GLN A 27 15.60 0.90 17.24
N GLN A 28 15.30 -0.14 18.01
CA GLN A 28 14.81 -0.01 19.37
C GLN A 28 15.95 0.41 20.34
N GLU A 29 17.14 -0.17 20.20
CA GLU A 29 18.32 0.24 20.97
C GLU A 29 18.77 1.67 20.65
N GLU A 30 18.69 2.06 19.38
CA GLU A 30 19.01 3.42 18.96
C GLU A 30 17.97 4.43 19.48
N LYS A 31 16.71 4.06 19.54
CA LYS A 31 15.63 4.83 20.15
C LYS A 31 15.87 5.02 21.66
N GLU A 32 16.22 3.94 22.37
CA GLU A 32 16.52 4.00 23.81
C GLU A 32 17.78 4.82 24.11
N ARG A 33 18.83 4.68 23.29
CA ARG A 33 20.03 5.53 23.37
C ARG A 33 19.73 7.00 23.09
N PHE A 34 18.85 7.27 22.12
CA PHE A 34 18.44 8.63 21.77
C PHE A 34 17.58 9.24 22.88
N GLU A 35 16.65 8.49 23.49
CA GLU A 35 15.86 8.94 24.64
C GLU A 35 16.76 9.21 25.86
N ALA A 36 17.72 8.36 26.12
CA ALA A 36 18.71 8.56 27.18
C ALA A 36 19.60 9.79 26.93
N LEU A 37 19.94 10.07 25.67
CA LEU A 37 20.69 11.27 25.28
C LEU A 37 19.84 12.55 25.43
N LEU A 38 18.55 12.46 25.10
CA LEU A 38 17.57 13.55 25.31
C LEU A 38 17.37 13.86 26.80
N ILE A 39 17.28 12.83 27.64
CA ILE A 39 17.18 12.99 29.10
C ILE A 39 18.47 13.65 29.64
N LYS A 40 19.63 13.23 29.16
CA LYS A 40 20.93 13.74 29.57
C LYS A 40 21.19 15.19 29.10
N THR A 41 20.68 15.55 27.90
CA THR A 41 20.71 16.93 27.43
C THR A 41 19.68 17.81 28.15
N HIS A 42 18.56 17.25 28.60
CA HIS A 42 17.57 17.95 29.43
C HIS A 42 18.15 18.39 30.79
N ASP A 43 18.95 17.53 31.45
CA ASP A 43 19.62 17.87 32.72
C ASP A 43 20.74 18.93 32.56
N LEU A 44 21.33 19.03 31.38
CA LEU A 44 22.39 20.00 31.06
C LEU A 44 21.87 21.39 30.63
N THR A 45 20.59 21.49 30.28
CA THR A 45 19.99 22.75 29.76
C THR A 45 19.04 23.42 30.72
N LEU A 46 19.18 23.21 32.03
CA LEU A 46 18.40 23.84 33.11
C LEU A 46 18.64 25.35 33.26
N GLN A 47 19.27 26.01 32.30
CA GLN A 47 19.31 27.49 32.22
C GLN A 47 18.22 27.99 31.24
N ALA A 48 17.42 28.93 31.76
CA ALA A 48 16.07 29.27 31.27
C ALA A 48 15.86 29.60 29.78
N GLU A 49 16.87 30.08 29.05
CA GLU A 49 16.71 30.46 27.62
C GLU A 49 16.76 29.29 26.60
N ASN A 50 17.40 28.18 26.97
CA ASN A 50 17.51 27.02 26.09
C ASN A 50 16.33 26.06 26.22
N ARG A 51 15.54 26.16 27.31
CA ARG A 51 14.41 25.27 27.58
C ARG A 51 13.32 25.32 26.49
N LYS A 52 12.94 26.55 26.08
CA LYS A 52 11.92 26.73 25.00
C LYS A 52 12.38 26.23 23.63
N LYS A 53 13.68 26.34 23.31
CA LYS A 53 14.24 25.83 22.05
C LYS A 53 14.32 24.30 22.07
N ALA A 54 14.76 23.70 23.18
CA ALA A 54 14.82 22.27 23.37
C ALA A 54 13.43 21.62 23.33
N GLU A 55 12.44 22.21 24.02
CA GLU A 55 11.04 21.73 23.99
C GLU A 55 10.45 21.77 22.57
N LYS A 56 10.76 22.81 21.80
CA LYS A 56 10.31 22.94 20.41
C LYS A 56 10.97 21.91 19.46
N VAL A 57 12.25 21.61 19.69
CA VAL A 57 13.00 20.60 18.94
C VAL A 57 12.53 19.19 19.31
N VAL A 58 12.34 18.93 20.61
CA VAL A 58 11.82 17.64 21.10
C VAL A 58 10.39 17.42 20.61
N SER A 59 9.51 18.43 20.68
CA SER A 59 8.14 18.35 20.16
C SER A 59 8.14 18.05 18.65
N LYS A 60 8.97 18.77 17.88
CA LYS A 60 9.08 18.55 16.43
C LYS A 60 9.68 17.18 16.06
N HIS A 61 10.60 16.69 16.88
CA HIS A 61 11.22 15.38 16.68
C HIS A 61 10.30 14.24 17.14
N THR A 62 9.60 14.43 18.25
CA THR A 62 8.57 13.50 18.75
C THR A 62 7.40 13.42 17.79
N LEU A 63 6.97 14.53 17.20
CA LEU A 63 5.96 14.54 16.12
C LEU A 63 6.46 13.77 14.89
N ARG A 64 7.73 13.98 14.49
CA ARG A 64 8.31 13.26 13.35
C ARG A 64 8.47 11.75 13.59
N ILE A 65 8.85 11.35 14.80
CA ILE A 65 8.91 9.93 15.21
C ILE A 65 7.49 9.36 15.31
N ARG A 66 6.51 10.13 15.80
CA ARG A 66 5.11 9.74 15.81
C ARG A 66 4.57 9.57 14.40
N GLU A 67 4.85 10.52 13.51
CA GLU A 67 4.50 10.45 12.09
C GLU A 67 5.13 9.22 11.41
N GLU A 68 6.36 8.81 11.75
CA GLU A 68 7.01 7.60 11.21
C GLU A 68 6.47 6.28 11.82
N ILE A 69 5.91 6.32 13.04
CA ILE A 69 5.38 5.13 13.74
C ILE A 69 3.89 4.90 13.41
N GLU A 70 3.16 5.95 13.06
CA GLU A 70 1.71 5.91 12.83
C GLU A 70 1.33 5.97 11.33
N MET A 71 2.27 5.79 10.41
CA MET A 71 1.96 5.77 8.98
C MET A 71 1.33 4.44 8.57
N ALA A 72 0.24 4.52 7.80
CA ALA A 72 -0.42 3.34 7.25
C ALA A 72 0.54 2.45 6.45
N LYS A 73 0.38 1.13 6.53
CA LYS A 73 1.00 0.20 5.58
C LYS A 73 0.28 0.31 4.23
N VAL A 74 1.01 0.76 3.21
CA VAL A 74 0.49 0.95 1.86
C VAL A 74 0.76 -0.28 1.01
N ILE A 75 -0.28 -0.95 0.53
CA ILE A 75 -0.19 -2.17 -0.29
C ILE A 75 -0.80 -1.91 -1.67
N ALA A 76 0.00 -2.04 -2.73
CA ALA A 76 -0.51 -1.98 -4.10
C ALA A 76 -0.89 -3.39 -4.60
N ILE A 77 -2.09 -3.53 -5.15
CA ILE A 77 -2.58 -4.77 -5.77
C ILE A 77 -2.42 -4.61 -7.28
N VAL A 78 -1.42 -5.27 -7.86
CA VAL A 78 -1.01 -5.02 -9.25
C VAL A 78 -0.94 -6.29 -10.08
N ASN A 79 -1.44 -6.21 -11.29
CA ASN A 79 -1.16 -7.14 -12.38
C ASN A 79 -1.56 -6.46 -13.69
N GLN A 80 -0.72 -6.57 -14.73
CA GLN A 80 -1.03 -6.03 -16.06
C GLN A 80 -2.16 -6.78 -16.78
N LYS A 81 -2.53 -7.97 -16.29
CA LYS A 81 -3.65 -8.74 -16.84
C LYS A 81 -4.96 -8.29 -16.20
N GLY A 82 -5.99 -8.05 -17.03
CA GLY A 82 -7.36 -7.85 -16.58
C GLY A 82 -8.01 -9.17 -16.10
N GLY A 83 -9.02 -9.05 -15.24
CA GLY A 83 -9.82 -10.19 -14.78
C GLY A 83 -9.11 -11.17 -13.85
N VAL A 84 -8.00 -10.80 -13.21
CA VAL A 84 -7.28 -11.64 -12.23
C VAL A 84 -7.75 -11.42 -10.78
N ALA A 85 -8.91 -10.83 -10.59
CA ALA A 85 -9.52 -10.52 -9.28
C ALA A 85 -8.74 -9.49 -8.44
N LYS A 86 -8.14 -8.44 -9.05
CA LYS A 86 -7.49 -7.34 -8.33
C LYS A 86 -8.48 -6.62 -7.41
N SER A 87 -9.53 -6.01 -7.99
CA SER A 87 -10.56 -5.25 -7.25
C SER A 87 -11.29 -6.13 -6.24
N THR A 88 -11.66 -7.35 -6.61
CA THR A 88 -12.25 -8.34 -5.69
C THR A 88 -11.33 -8.64 -4.51
N SER A 89 -10.02 -8.75 -4.74
CA SER A 89 -9.04 -8.99 -3.66
C SER A 89 -8.86 -7.73 -2.82
N CYS A 90 -8.88 -6.54 -3.41
CA CYS A 90 -8.82 -5.27 -2.69
C CYS A 90 -10.01 -5.14 -1.72
N VAL A 91 -11.25 -5.33 -2.21
CA VAL A 91 -12.48 -5.30 -1.39
C VAL A 91 -12.38 -6.28 -0.23
N ASN A 92 -12.11 -7.55 -0.53
CA ASN A 92 -12.21 -8.60 0.49
C ASN A 92 -11.02 -8.61 1.46
N LEU A 93 -9.81 -8.22 1.03
CA LEU A 93 -8.69 -8.00 1.93
C LEU A 93 -8.97 -6.79 2.83
N GLY A 94 -9.43 -5.67 2.26
CA GLY A 94 -9.69 -4.43 3.00
C GLY A 94 -10.78 -4.62 4.06
N ILE A 95 -11.94 -5.15 3.68
CA ILE A 95 -13.03 -5.42 4.63
C ILE A 95 -12.62 -6.49 5.64
N GLY A 96 -11.80 -7.47 5.23
CA GLY A 96 -11.24 -8.46 6.15
C GLY A 96 -10.33 -7.85 7.22
N LEU A 97 -9.51 -6.85 6.86
CA LEU A 97 -8.69 -6.06 7.79
C LEU A 97 -9.57 -5.22 8.73
N VAL A 98 -10.63 -4.58 8.20
CA VAL A 98 -11.62 -3.86 9.02
C VAL A 98 -12.25 -4.79 10.07
N LYS A 99 -12.59 -6.02 9.70
CA LYS A 99 -13.14 -7.03 10.64
C LYS A 99 -12.13 -7.47 11.71
N LYS A 100 -10.85 -7.23 11.51
CA LYS A 100 -9.78 -7.40 12.52
C LYS A 100 -9.55 -6.15 13.37
N GLY A 101 -10.29 -5.06 13.12
CA GLY A 101 -10.24 -3.81 13.89
C GLY A 101 -9.32 -2.74 13.32
N TYR A 102 -8.78 -2.92 12.11
CA TYR A 102 -7.93 -1.93 11.45
C TYR A 102 -8.76 -0.89 10.69
N LYS A 103 -8.28 0.35 10.66
CA LYS A 103 -8.79 1.41 9.79
C LYS A 103 -8.17 1.25 8.40
N VAL A 104 -9.01 1.13 7.38
CA VAL A 104 -8.58 0.82 6.01
C VAL A 104 -9.14 1.82 5.03
N LEU A 105 -8.25 2.41 4.22
CA LEU A 105 -8.61 3.17 3.02
C LEU A 105 -8.28 2.31 1.79
N ALA A 106 -9.25 2.13 0.91
CA ALA A 106 -9.02 1.59 -0.43
C ALA A 106 -8.99 2.76 -1.43
N ILE A 107 -8.00 2.79 -2.31
CA ILE A 107 -7.88 3.77 -3.39
C ILE A 107 -8.14 3.03 -4.69
N ASP A 108 -9.23 3.38 -5.38
CA ASP A 108 -9.47 2.92 -6.74
C ASP A 108 -8.50 3.67 -7.67
N PHE A 109 -7.65 2.94 -8.35
CA PHE A 109 -6.62 3.51 -9.23
C PHE A 109 -6.72 2.94 -10.66
N ASP A 110 -7.95 2.60 -11.03
CA ASP A 110 -8.34 2.18 -12.37
C ASP A 110 -9.39 3.16 -12.93
N PRO A 111 -9.15 3.79 -14.10
CA PRO A 111 -10.16 4.64 -14.76
C PRO A 111 -11.51 3.98 -15.01
N GLN A 112 -11.57 2.65 -14.97
CA GLN A 112 -12.82 1.91 -15.11
C GLN A 112 -13.69 1.93 -13.85
N GLY A 113 -13.18 2.42 -12.70
CA GLY A 113 -13.94 2.52 -11.47
C GLY A 113 -14.41 1.17 -10.89
N SER A 114 -13.71 0.08 -11.21
CA SER A 114 -14.17 -1.27 -10.88
C SER A 114 -14.24 -1.54 -9.38
N LEU A 115 -13.34 -1.00 -8.59
CA LEU A 115 -13.39 -1.09 -7.13
C LEU A 115 -14.56 -0.27 -6.58
N THR A 116 -14.75 0.93 -7.12
CA THR A 116 -15.82 1.87 -6.77
C THR A 116 -17.19 1.22 -6.99
N GLU A 117 -17.42 0.65 -8.18
CA GLU A 117 -18.65 -0.08 -8.49
C GLU A 117 -18.84 -1.31 -7.59
N SER A 118 -17.75 -2.07 -7.33
CA SER A 118 -17.79 -3.27 -6.48
C SER A 118 -18.15 -2.97 -5.02
N LEU A 119 -18.11 -1.71 -4.61
CA LEU A 119 -18.53 -1.23 -3.29
C LEU A 119 -19.89 -0.51 -3.33
N GLY A 120 -20.65 -0.67 -4.41
CA GLY A 120 -22.04 -0.21 -4.52
C GLY A 120 -22.22 1.20 -5.09
N TYR A 121 -21.15 1.90 -5.46
CA TYR A 121 -21.22 3.21 -6.11
C TYR A 121 -21.35 3.02 -7.63
N GLN A 122 -22.59 2.76 -8.10
CA GLN A 122 -22.89 2.28 -9.46
C GLN A 122 -22.63 3.29 -10.59
N ASN A 123 -22.53 4.60 -10.28
CA ASN A 123 -22.31 5.65 -11.26
C ASN A 123 -21.04 6.46 -10.90
N PRO A 124 -19.82 5.89 -11.04
CA PRO A 124 -18.60 6.58 -10.66
C PRO A 124 -18.38 7.91 -11.38
N ASP A 125 -18.87 8.03 -12.63
CA ASP A 125 -18.73 9.23 -13.44
C ASP A 125 -19.61 10.42 -12.98
N GLU A 126 -20.56 10.17 -12.06
CA GLU A 126 -21.37 11.22 -11.42
C GLU A 126 -20.73 11.75 -10.12
N LEU A 127 -19.63 11.17 -9.66
CA LEU A 127 -18.93 11.60 -8.45
C LEU A 127 -18.12 12.88 -8.73
N GLU A 128 -18.38 13.94 -7.95
CA GLU A 128 -17.71 15.23 -8.12
C GLU A 128 -16.22 15.21 -7.73
N ILE A 129 -15.87 14.41 -6.71
CA ILE A 129 -14.50 14.31 -6.20
C ILE A 129 -14.07 12.85 -6.26
N THR A 130 -13.00 12.61 -7.02
CA THR A 130 -12.41 11.29 -7.21
C THR A 130 -10.89 11.38 -7.07
N VAL A 131 -10.19 10.26 -7.14
CA VAL A 131 -8.73 10.25 -7.17
C VAL A 131 -8.16 11.11 -8.30
N ALA A 132 -8.88 11.26 -9.42
CA ALA A 132 -8.48 12.15 -10.51
C ALA A 132 -8.44 13.61 -10.07
N THR A 133 -9.45 14.07 -9.32
CA THR A 133 -9.50 15.42 -8.73
C THR A 133 -8.32 15.63 -7.77
N ILE A 134 -8.06 14.66 -6.90
CA ILE A 134 -6.95 14.73 -5.94
C ILE A 134 -5.60 14.85 -6.65
N LEU A 135 -5.33 13.99 -7.64
CA LEU A 135 -4.08 14.05 -8.39
C LEU A 135 -3.95 15.36 -9.17
N HIS A 136 -5.06 15.89 -9.71
CA HIS A 136 -5.04 17.19 -10.37
C HIS A 136 -4.63 18.32 -9.41
N CYS A 137 -5.16 18.33 -8.19
CA CYS A 137 -4.78 19.31 -7.17
C CYS A 137 -3.29 19.18 -6.80
N GLU A 138 -2.81 17.97 -6.53
CA GLU A 138 -1.40 17.72 -6.20
C GLU A 138 -0.44 18.13 -7.33
N MET A 139 -0.78 17.84 -8.60
CA MET A 139 0.05 18.22 -9.75
C MET A 139 0.18 19.74 -9.93
N ASN A 140 -0.84 20.49 -9.54
CA ASN A 140 -0.91 21.92 -9.75
C ASN A 140 -0.66 22.75 -8.47
N GLY A 141 -0.37 22.08 -7.33
CA GLY A 141 -0.17 22.76 -6.05
C GLY A 141 -1.43 23.48 -5.55
N LEU A 142 -2.61 22.97 -5.88
CA LEU A 142 -3.89 23.48 -5.42
C LEU A 142 -4.25 22.89 -4.05
N GLU A 143 -5.13 23.59 -3.33
CA GLU A 143 -5.70 23.03 -2.09
C GLU A 143 -6.53 21.79 -2.38
N LEU A 144 -6.37 20.77 -1.55
CA LEU A 144 -7.17 19.55 -1.64
C LEU A 144 -8.60 19.85 -1.19
N PRO A 145 -9.62 19.24 -1.82
CA PRO A 145 -11.01 19.38 -1.40
C PRO A 145 -11.23 18.88 0.03
N GLU A 146 -12.17 19.46 0.75
CA GLU A 146 -12.56 19.02 2.08
C GLU A 146 -13.03 17.56 2.07
N GLY A 147 -12.53 16.75 3.01
CA GLY A 147 -12.84 15.33 3.09
C GLY A 147 -12.25 14.47 1.95
N TYR A 148 -11.49 15.07 1.03
CA TYR A 148 -10.76 14.41 -0.07
C TYR A 148 -11.64 13.55 -1.00
N GLY A 149 -12.97 13.65 -0.94
CA GLY A 149 -13.90 12.77 -1.67
C GLY A 149 -13.88 11.32 -1.16
N ILE A 150 -13.41 11.10 0.05
CA ILE A 150 -13.43 9.77 0.68
C ILE A 150 -14.86 9.39 1.05
N LEU A 151 -15.31 8.24 0.57
CA LEU A 151 -16.62 7.67 0.83
C LEU A 151 -16.50 6.57 1.89
N HIS A 152 -17.52 6.45 2.75
CA HIS A 152 -17.56 5.46 3.83
C HIS A 152 -18.47 4.31 3.45
N HIS A 153 -17.91 3.12 3.30
CA HIS A 153 -18.70 1.93 2.99
C HIS A 153 -19.33 1.34 4.26
N GLU A 154 -20.55 0.80 4.14
CA GLU A 154 -21.32 0.25 5.27
C GLU A 154 -20.62 -0.87 6.06
N GLU A 155 -19.69 -1.60 5.45
CA GLU A 155 -18.87 -2.62 6.13
C GLU A 155 -17.62 -2.01 6.81
N GLY A 156 -17.50 -0.68 6.90
CA GLY A 156 -16.51 0.05 7.68
C GLY A 156 -15.18 0.31 6.97
N MET A 157 -15.06 0.02 5.68
CA MET A 157 -13.91 0.40 4.87
C MET A 157 -14.17 1.72 4.19
N ASP A 158 -13.16 2.60 4.15
CA ASP A 158 -13.20 3.84 3.40
C ASP A 158 -12.69 3.62 1.98
N ILE A 159 -13.21 4.38 1.03
CA ILE A 159 -12.77 4.37 -0.37
C ILE A 159 -12.55 5.76 -0.91
N LEU A 160 -11.42 5.97 -1.60
CA LEU A 160 -11.23 7.06 -2.55
C LEU A 160 -11.60 6.55 -3.94
N PRO A 161 -12.71 7.02 -4.52
CA PRO A 161 -13.25 6.47 -5.77
C PRO A 161 -12.46 6.93 -6.99
N ALA A 162 -12.59 6.20 -8.11
CA ALA A 162 -12.11 6.59 -9.42
C ALA A 162 -13.27 6.67 -10.42
N ASN A 163 -13.00 7.38 -11.50
CA ASN A 163 -13.86 7.45 -12.68
C ASN A 163 -13.00 7.61 -13.96
N ILE A 164 -13.66 7.76 -15.11
CA ILE A 164 -12.98 7.85 -16.41
C ILE A 164 -12.01 9.04 -16.51
N GLU A 165 -12.17 10.11 -15.71
CA GLU A 165 -11.29 11.28 -15.70
C GLU A 165 -9.85 10.92 -15.35
N LEU A 166 -9.62 9.84 -14.61
CA LEU A 166 -8.29 9.35 -14.27
C LEU A 166 -7.45 9.02 -15.52
N SER A 167 -8.09 8.66 -16.65
CA SER A 167 -7.40 8.48 -17.93
C SER A 167 -6.75 9.78 -18.42
N GLY A 168 -7.43 10.91 -18.22
CA GLY A 168 -6.90 12.24 -18.56
C GLY A 168 -5.72 12.65 -17.69
N VAL A 169 -5.78 12.26 -16.41
CA VAL A 169 -4.68 12.48 -15.46
C VAL A 169 -3.42 11.72 -15.88
N GLU A 170 -3.54 10.46 -16.32
CA GLU A 170 -2.39 9.69 -16.80
C GLU A 170 -1.65 10.39 -17.95
N VAL A 171 -2.38 10.99 -18.88
CA VAL A 171 -1.80 11.78 -19.98
C VAL A 171 -1.12 13.05 -19.44
N SER A 172 -1.75 13.74 -18.50
CA SER A 172 -1.26 15.00 -17.92
C SER A 172 0.04 14.78 -17.11
N LEU A 173 0.19 13.65 -16.44
CA LEU A 173 1.38 13.27 -15.66
C LEU A 173 2.67 13.31 -16.48
N VAL A 174 2.61 13.11 -17.81
CA VAL A 174 3.80 13.08 -18.68
C VAL A 174 4.62 14.37 -18.56
N ASN A 175 3.97 15.51 -18.35
CA ASN A 175 4.61 16.83 -18.31
C ASN A 175 4.86 17.36 -16.89
N VAL A 176 4.55 16.58 -15.86
CA VAL A 176 4.68 17.01 -14.45
C VAL A 176 6.06 16.66 -13.91
N MET A 177 6.67 17.58 -13.18
CA MET A 177 7.93 17.30 -12.45
C MET A 177 7.64 16.35 -11.29
N SER A 178 8.56 15.40 -11.07
CA SER A 178 8.40 14.37 -10.01
C SER A 178 7.08 13.59 -10.13
N ARG A 179 6.61 13.41 -11.34
CA ARG A 179 5.34 12.78 -11.71
C ARG A 179 5.11 11.40 -11.11
N GLU A 180 6.17 10.71 -10.74
CA GLU A 180 6.13 9.38 -10.12
C GLU A 180 5.65 9.42 -8.66
N TYR A 181 5.65 10.60 -8.03
CA TYR A 181 5.37 10.76 -6.59
C TYR A 181 4.06 11.48 -6.28
N VAL A 182 3.24 11.81 -7.27
CA VAL A 182 2.00 12.58 -7.08
C VAL A 182 1.05 11.86 -6.11
N LEU A 183 0.76 10.58 -6.36
CA LEU A 183 -0.07 9.78 -5.45
C LEU A 183 0.56 9.65 -4.06
N LYS A 184 1.89 9.53 -3.98
CA LYS A 184 2.60 9.43 -2.71
C LYS A 184 2.45 10.67 -1.84
N GLN A 185 2.36 11.86 -2.44
CA GLN A 185 2.15 13.11 -1.70
C GLN A 185 0.79 13.09 -1.00
N PHE A 186 -0.26 12.75 -1.72
CA PHE A 186 -1.60 12.60 -1.15
C PHE A 186 -1.65 11.52 -0.05
N ILE A 187 -1.07 10.33 -0.31
CA ILE A 187 -1.06 9.24 0.67
C ILE A 187 -0.40 9.68 1.99
N LYS A 188 0.65 10.48 1.96
CA LYS A 188 1.27 11.02 3.19
C LYS A 188 0.31 11.89 3.99
N THR A 189 -0.59 12.60 3.32
CA THR A 189 -1.57 13.47 3.97
C THR A 189 -2.59 12.66 4.76
N VAL A 190 -3.10 11.58 4.18
CA VAL A 190 -4.17 10.75 4.79
C VAL A 190 -3.65 9.59 5.64
N SER A 191 -2.41 9.18 5.45
CA SER A 191 -1.81 8.02 6.10
C SER A 191 -1.91 8.00 7.64
N PRO A 192 -1.84 9.14 8.37
CA PRO A 192 -2.00 9.13 9.83
C PRO A 192 -3.39 8.70 10.33
N GLU A 193 -4.39 8.67 9.45
CA GLU A 193 -5.77 8.33 9.81
C GLU A 193 -6.08 6.84 9.67
N TYR A 194 -5.19 6.09 8.99
CA TYR A 194 -5.39 4.68 8.63
C TYR A 194 -4.26 3.78 9.11
N ASP A 195 -4.57 2.49 9.30
CA ASP A 195 -3.59 1.43 9.55
C ASP A 195 -3.11 0.80 8.25
N TYR A 196 -4.01 0.70 7.25
CA TYR A 196 -3.74 0.15 5.93
C TYR A 196 -4.32 1.04 4.83
N ILE A 197 -3.55 1.21 3.76
CA ILE A 197 -4.04 1.80 2.51
C ILE A 197 -3.83 0.78 1.39
N LEU A 198 -4.91 0.38 0.73
CA LEU A 198 -4.88 -0.56 -0.39
C LEU A 198 -5.06 0.20 -1.70
N ILE A 199 -4.20 -0.02 -2.68
CA ILE A 199 -4.30 0.63 -4.00
C ILE A 199 -4.68 -0.43 -5.03
N ASP A 200 -5.90 -0.35 -5.58
CA ASP A 200 -6.37 -1.21 -6.68
C ASP A 200 -5.96 -0.63 -8.02
N ASN A 201 -5.08 -1.31 -8.73
CA ASN A 201 -4.48 -0.77 -9.95
C ASN A 201 -5.16 -1.27 -11.22
N MET A 202 -5.17 -0.38 -12.23
CA MET A 202 -5.53 -0.75 -13.60
C MET A 202 -4.61 -1.85 -14.16
N PRO A 203 -5.09 -2.64 -15.16
CA PRO A 203 -4.29 -3.68 -15.80
C PRO A 203 -3.29 -3.10 -16.82
N SER A 204 -2.36 -2.29 -16.36
CA SER A 204 -1.33 -1.68 -17.20
C SER A 204 0.00 -1.55 -16.46
N LEU A 205 1.05 -1.14 -17.16
CA LEU A 205 2.36 -0.77 -16.61
C LEU A 205 2.69 0.70 -16.89
N GLY A 206 1.63 1.54 -17.04
CA GLY A 206 1.72 2.97 -17.30
C GLY A 206 2.11 3.82 -16.09
N MET A 207 1.94 5.13 -16.22
CA MET A 207 2.34 6.10 -15.18
C MET A 207 1.52 5.97 -13.90
N LEU A 208 0.25 5.57 -13.99
CA LEU A 208 -0.56 5.30 -12.80
C LEU A 208 0.03 4.14 -11.99
N THR A 209 0.36 3.01 -12.65
CA THR A 209 1.01 1.89 -11.97
C THR A 209 2.35 2.28 -11.35
N VAL A 210 3.15 3.11 -12.03
CA VAL A 210 4.42 3.63 -11.45
C VAL A 210 4.14 4.49 -10.21
N ASN A 211 3.12 5.34 -10.21
CA ASN A 211 2.69 6.13 -9.04
C ASN A 211 2.28 5.24 -7.86
N ALA A 212 1.49 4.21 -8.12
CA ALA A 212 1.09 3.27 -7.08
C ALA A 212 2.31 2.55 -6.47
N LEU A 213 3.23 2.03 -7.30
CA LEU A 213 4.47 1.38 -6.85
C LEU A 213 5.41 2.34 -6.13
N ALA A 214 5.44 3.62 -6.53
CA ALA A 214 6.25 4.65 -5.87
C ALA A 214 5.71 5.01 -4.48
N ALA A 215 4.39 4.91 -4.30
CA ALA A 215 3.71 5.20 -3.04
C ALA A 215 3.68 4.00 -2.08
N ALA A 216 3.64 2.78 -2.61
CA ALA A 216 3.45 1.56 -1.82
C ALA A 216 4.69 1.17 -1.01
N ASP A 217 4.46 0.54 0.15
CA ASP A 217 5.48 -0.19 0.92
C ASP A 217 5.66 -1.59 0.34
N SER A 218 4.54 -2.20 -0.10
CA SER A 218 4.58 -3.56 -0.65
C SER A 218 3.55 -3.79 -1.75
N VAL A 219 3.72 -4.93 -2.42
CA VAL A 219 2.91 -5.34 -3.58
C VAL A 219 2.37 -6.73 -3.36
N ILE A 220 1.06 -6.90 -3.59
CA ILE A 220 0.40 -8.21 -3.77
C ILE A 220 0.10 -8.37 -5.25
N ILE A 221 0.44 -9.55 -5.81
CA ILE A 221 0.29 -9.85 -7.23
C ILE A 221 -0.74 -10.97 -7.41
N PRO A 222 -2.01 -10.66 -7.68
CA PRO A 222 -3.01 -11.67 -7.99
C PRO A 222 -2.72 -12.33 -9.34
N VAL A 223 -2.67 -13.66 -9.35
CA VAL A 223 -2.43 -14.48 -10.54
C VAL A 223 -3.50 -15.56 -10.65
N MET A 224 -4.18 -15.60 -11.79
CA MET A 224 -5.21 -16.60 -12.04
C MET A 224 -4.59 -17.94 -12.43
N ALA A 225 -5.00 -19.02 -11.73
CA ALA A 225 -4.47 -20.37 -11.93
C ALA A 225 -4.97 -21.09 -13.23
N HIS A 226 -5.67 -20.40 -14.11
CA HIS A 226 -6.20 -20.96 -15.37
C HIS A 226 -5.43 -20.53 -16.62
N TYR A 227 -4.40 -19.72 -16.48
CA TYR A 227 -3.64 -19.19 -17.60
C TYR A 227 -2.19 -18.93 -17.19
N LEU A 228 -1.27 -19.42 -18.03
CA LEU A 228 0.16 -19.20 -17.78
C LEU A 228 0.54 -17.74 -18.09
N PRO A 229 0.73 -16.90 -17.08
CA PRO A 229 1.00 -15.48 -17.29
C PRO A 229 2.49 -15.17 -17.41
N VAL A 230 3.33 -16.15 -17.80
CA VAL A 230 4.81 -16.04 -17.70
C VAL A 230 5.32 -14.73 -18.25
N LYS A 231 4.96 -14.38 -19.49
CA LYS A 231 5.43 -13.14 -20.11
C LYS A 231 4.92 -11.89 -19.41
N GLY A 232 3.64 -11.90 -19.00
CA GLY A 232 3.05 -10.74 -18.31
C GLY A 232 3.59 -10.55 -16.89
N LEU A 233 3.79 -11.63 -16.17
CA LEU A 233 4.38 -11.59 -14.84
C LEU A 233 5.85 -11.14 -14.89
N GLU A 234 6.61 -11.61 -15.89
CA GLU A 234 7.99 -11.17 -16.11
C GLU A 234 8.08 -9.66 -16.37
N GLN A 235 7.22 -9.11 -17.23
CA GLN A 235 7.19 -7.67 -17.51
C GLN A 235 6.83 -6.85 -16.26
N LEU A 236 5.89 -7.32 -15.46
CA LEU A 236 5.54 -6.70 -14.18
C LEU A 236 6.73 -6.72 -13.22
N MET A 237 7.42 -7.87 -13.08
CA MET A 237 8.61 -7.99 -12.24
C MET A 237 9.71 -7.03 -12.68
N GLN A 238 9.95 -6.90 -13.98
CA GLN A 238 10.92 -5.94 -14.51
C GLN A 238 10.53 -4.50 -14.15
N THR A 239 9.24 -4.16 -14.20
CA THR A 239 8.75 -2.83 -13.81
C THR A 239 8.92 -2.58 -12.31
N ILE A 240 8.52 -3.53 -11.46
CA ILE A 240 8.73 -3.45 -10.00
C ILE A 240 10.21 -3.29 -9.68
N TYR A 241 11.09 -4.06 -10.33
CA TYR A 241 12.53 -3.95 -10.14
C TYR A 241 13.08 -2.57 -10.52
N LYS A 242 12.63 -2.00 -11.66
CA LYS A 242 13.02 -0.65 -12.09
C LYS A 242 12.56 0.41 -11.08
N VAL A 243 11.32 0.34 -10.64
CA VAL A 243 10.77 1.26 -9.61
C VAL A 243 11.55 1.11 -8.31
N ARG A 244 11.80 -0.12 -7.84
CA ARG A 244 12.58 -0.38 -6.63
C ARG A 244 14.00 0.19 -6.73
N LYS A 245 14.65 0.05 -7.88
CA LYS A 245 16.02 0.54 -8.08
C LYS A 245 16.12 2.07 -8.15
N GLN A 246 15.14 2.73 -8.77
CA GLN A 246 15.28 4.13 -9.17
C GLN A 246 14.39 5.09 -8.38
N ILE A 247 13.24 4.63 -7.88
CA ILE A 247 12.17 5.48 -7.34
C ILE A 247 11.88 5.13 -5.87
N ASN A 248 11.56 3.85 -5.57
CA ASN A 248 11.16 3.41 -4.25
C ASN A 248 12.00 2.21 -3.78
N ARG A 249 13.14 2.47 -3.16
CA ARG A 249 14.09 1.43 -2.72
C ARG A 249 13.53 0.50 -1.64
N LYS A 250 12.51 0.95 -0.91
CA LYS A 250 11.88 0.18 0.18
C LYS A 250 10.77 -0.75 -0.31
N LEU A 251 10.35 -0.63 -1.59
CA LEU A 251 9.27 -1.44 -2.13
C LEU A 251 9.58 -2.93 -2.01
N GLN A 252 8.67 -3.66 -1.40
CA GLN A 252 8.75 -5.12 -1.23
C GLN A 252 7.67 -5.82 -2.06
N ILE A 253 7.81 -7.12 -2.26
CA ILE A 253 6.76 -7.97 -2.81
C ILE A 253 6.29 -8.86 -1.67
N ASP A 254 5.08 -8.62 -1.14
CA ASP A 254 4.48 -9.47 -0.09
C ASP A 254 4.22 -10.87 -0.63
N GLY A 255 3.82 -10.97 -1.90
CA GLY A 255 3.71 -12.29 -2.54
C GLY A 255 2.83 -12.32 -3.78
N ILE A 256 2.84 -13.49 -4.43
CA ILE A 256 1.90 -13.88 -5.49
C ILE A 256 0.67 -14.49 -4.82
N LEU A 257 -0.52 -13.94 -5.10
CA LEU A 257 -1.79 -14.47 -4.66
C LEU A 257 -2.45 -15.28 -5.78
N LEU A 258 -2.56 -16.59 -5.58
CA LEU A 258 -3.28 -17.45 -6.53
C LEU A 258 -4.78 -17.20 -6.42
N THR A 259 -5.41 -16.82 -7.53
CA THR A 259 -6.83 -16.51 -7.61
C THR A 259 -7.59 -17.44 -8.55
N MET A 260 -8.89 -17.56 -8.35
CA MET A 260 -9.80 -18.37 -9.17
C MET A 260 -9.31 -19.82 -9.34
N VAL A 261 -8.77 -20.40 -8.28
CA VAL A 261 -8.20 -21.75 -8.31
C VAL A 261 -9.31 -22.81 -8.33
N ASP A 262 -9.34 -23.64 -9.35
CA ASP A 262 -10.10 -24.90 -9.33
C ASP A 262 -9.16 -26.10 -9.14
N ARG A 263 -9.03 -26.55 -7.90
CA ARG A 263 -8.13 -27.66 -7.52
C ARG A 263 -8.52 -29.02 -8.13
N ARG A 264 -9.69 -29.13 -8.75
CA ARG A 264 -10.15 -30.36 -9.42
C ARG A 264 -9.48 -30.56 -10.78
N THR A 265 -8.96 -29.49 -11.39
CA THR A 265 -8.34 -29.54 -12.70
C THR A 265 -6.83 -29.80 -12.58
N ASN A 266 -6.29 -30.69 -13.43
CA ASN A 266 -4.86 -30.92 -13.50
C ASN A 266 -4.13 -29.66 -14.00
N PHE A 267 -4.76 -28.92 -14.91
CA PHE A 267 -4.20 -27.68 -15.42
C PHE A 267 -3.90 -26.64 -14.34
N SER A 268 -4.83 -26.43 -13.36
CA SER A 268 -4.54 -25.52 -12.23
C SER A 268 -3.36 -26.00 -11.39
N LYS A 269 -3.19 -27.30 -11.20
CA LYS A 269 -2.04 -27.86 -10.46
C LYS A 269 -0.73 -27.60 -11.20
N GLU A 270 -0.68 -27.87 -12.50
CA GLU A 270 0.48 -27.60 -13.34
C GLU A 270 0.89 -26.13 -13.33
N ILE A 271 -0.07 -25.19 -13.39
CA ILE A 271 0.21 -23.76 -13.31
C ILE A 271 0.79 -23.38 -11.94
N ILE A 272 0.25 -23.94 -10.86
CA ILE A 272 0.74 -23.70 -9.50
C ILE A 272 2.17 -24.20 -9.35
N GLU A 273 2.46 -25.42 -9.82
CA GLU A 273 3.80 -26.02 -9.81
C GLU A 273 4.78 -25.15 -10.63
N LEU A 274 4.40 -24.75 -11.84
CA LEU A 274 5.22 -23.86 -12.67
C LEU A 274 5.51 -22.50 -12.01
N LEU A 275 4.56 -21.93 -11.26
CA LEU A 275 4.79 -20.69 -10.53
C LEU A 275 5.77 -20.91 -9.37
N HIS A 276 5.65 -22.04 -8.65
CA HIS A 276 6.59 -22.38 -7.58
C HIS A 276 8.00 -22.63 -8.14
N ASP A 277 8.12 -23.36 -9.25
CA ASP A 277 9.41 -23.69 -9.87
C ASP A 277 10.13 -22.43 -10.40
N ASN A 278 9.38 -21.50 -11.00
CA ASN A 278 9.99 -20.31 -11.62
C ASN A 278 10.19 -19.13 -10.65
N TYR A 279 9.36 -19.01 -9.63
CA TYR A 279 9.35 -17.82 -8.75
C TYR A 279 9.47 -18.13 -7.27
N GLY A 280 9.18 -19.36 -6.81
CA GLY A 280 9.08 -19.72 -5.40
C GLY A 280 10.38 -19.55 -4.60
N GLU A 281 11.54 -19.60 -5.27
CA GLU A 281 12.84 -19.33 -4.63
C GLU A 281 13.09 -17.84 -4.35
N TYR A 282 12.44 -16.95 -5.09
CA TYR A 282 12.74 -15.51 -5.09
C TYR A 282 11.59 -14.65 -4.58
N ILE A 283 10.36 -15.17 -4.68
CA ILE A 283 9.14 -14.44 -4.35
C ILE A 283 8.25 -15.33 -3.51
N ASN A 284 7.73 -14.80 -2.41
CA ASN A 284 6.73 -15.49 -1.62
C ASN A 284 5.48 -15.79 -2.48
N ILE A 285 4.95 -17.00 -2.39
CA ILE A 285 3.63 -17.35 -2.91
C ILE A 285 2.75 -17.60 -1.69
N PHE A 286 1.68 -16.83 -1.53
CA PHE A 286 0.78 -16.99 -0.38
C PHE A 286 0.30 -18.44 -0.28
N LYS A 287 0.30 -18.97 0.93
CA LYS A 287 -0.20 -20.33 1.22
C LYS A 287 -1.69 -20.44 0.92
N THR A 288 -2.39 -19.31 1.11
CA THR A 288 -3.80 -19.19 0.79
C THR A 288 -3.98 -18.96 -0.70
N ALA A 289 -4.82 -19.79 -1.32
CA ALA A 289 -5.29 -19.60 -2.69
C ALA A 289 -6.79 -19.31 -2.67
N ILE A 290 -7.23 -18.33 -3.46
CA ILE A 290 -8.63 -17.94 -3.57
C ILE A 290 -9.33 -18.88 -4.57
N PRO A 291 -10.32 -19.67 -4.14
CA PRO A 291 -10.99 -20.59 -5.04
C PRO A 291 -11.90 -19.87 -6.03
N PHE A 292 -12.09 -20.47 -7.21
CA PHE A 292 -13.13 -20.01 -8.13
C PHE A 292 -14.52 -20.14 -7.50
N SER A 293 -15.34 -19.09 -7.62
CA SER A 293 -16.71 -19.06 -7.13
C SER A 293 -17.56 -18.06 -7.91
N ILE A 294 -18.74 -18.49 -8.34
CA ILE A 294 -19.73 -17.61 -8.96
C ILE A 294 -20.23 -16.58 -7.95
N ARG A 295 -20.43 -16.98 -6.69
CA ARG A 295 -20.85 -16.06 -5.61
C ARG A 295 -19.87 -14.91 -5.39
N ALA A 296 -18.57 -15.13 -5.59
CA ALA A 296 -17.59 -14.05 -5.52
C ALA A 296 -17.71 -13.06 -6.70
N ALA A 297 -18.25 -13.47 -7.83
CA ALA A 297 -18.55 -12.55 -8.93
C ALA A 297 -19.85 -11.77 -8.70
N GLU A 298 -20.82 -12.34 -7.97
CA GLU A 298 -22.09 -11.69 -7.65
C GLU A 298 -21.92 -10.53 -6.65
N THR A 299 -20.89 -10.56 -5.79
CA THR A 299 -20.66 -9.53 -4.77
C THR A 299 -20.51 -8.13 -5.36
N SER A 300 -19.86 -7.99 -6.53
CA SER A 300 -19.69 -6.69 -7.19
C SER A 300 -21.03 -6.10 -7.66
N ALA A 301 -21.98 -6.93 -8.07
CA ALA A 301 -23.31 -6.45 -8.46
C ALA A 301 -24.15 -6.01 -7.25
N GLU A 302 -23.91 -6.59 -6.08
CA GLU A 302 -24.61 -6.25 -4.84
C GLU A 302 -23.92 -5.13 -4.04
N GLY A 303 -22.70 -4.74 -4.43
CA GLY A 303 -21.93 -3.71 -3.73
C GLY A 303 -21.48 -4.12 -2.34
N VAL A 304 -21.21 -5.41 -2.10
CA VAL A 304 -20.86 -5.95 -0.78
C VAL A 304 -19.67 -6.90 -0.84
N SER A 305 -19.04 -7.15 0.31
CA SER A 305 -17.97 -8.14 0.40
C SER A 305 -18.50 -9.58 0.37
N ILE A 306 -17.61 -10.52 0.10
CA ILE A 306 -17.90 -11.95 0.23
C ILE A 306 -18.27 -12.34 1.67
N TYR A 307 -17.80 -11.58 2.66
CA TYR A 307 -18.12 -11.83 4.07
C TYR A 307 -19.59 -11.54 4.41
N LYS A 308 -20.22 -10.61 3.67
CA LYS A 308 -21.65 -10.31 3.81
C LYS A 308 -22.48 -11.22 2.91
N HIS A 309 -22.06 -11.43 1.66
CA HIS A 309 -22.81 -12.21 0.66
C HIS A 309 -22.80 -13.73 0.95
N ASP A 310 -21.62 -14.31 1.27
CA ASP A 310 -21.46 -15.75 1.55
C ASP A 310 -20.50 -16.00 2.74
N PRO A 311 -20.92 -15.62 3.97
CA PRO A 311 -20.02 -15.58 5.14
C PRO A 311 -19.44 -16.94 5.56
N LYS A 312 -20.07 -18.05 5.15
CA LYS A 312 -19.63 -19.43 5.41
C LYS A 312 -19.02 -20.09 4.17
N GLY A 313 -18.91 -19.35 3.07
CA GLY A 313 -18.38 -19.84 1.81
C GLY A 313 -16.86 -20.03 1.85
N ARG A 314 -16.38 -20.90 0.95
CA ARG A 314 -14.93 -21.17 0.83
C ARG A 314 -14.10 -19.96 0.46
N VAL A 315 -14.66 -19.00 -0.28
CA VAL A 315 -13.98 -17.76 -0.65
C VAL A 315 -13.84 -16.84 0.56
N ALA A 316 -14.90 -16.68 1.37
CA ALA A 316 -14.83 -15.90 2.60
C ALA A 316 -13.78 -16.46 3.56
N GLU A 317 -13.72 -17.78 3.70
CA GLU A 317 -12.72 -18.44 4.54
C GLU A 317 -11.30 -18.27 3.99
N ALA A 318 -11.13 -18.30 2.66
CA ALA A 318 -9.83 -18.07 2.03
C ALA A 318 -9.36 -16.62 2.28
N TYR A 319 -10.22 -15.61 2.10
CA TYR A 319 -9.83 -14.23 2.38
C TYR A 319 -9.54 -13.98 3.88
N LYS A 320 -10.23 -14.65 4.82
CA LYS A 320 -9.86 -14.59 6.24
C LYS A 320 -8.44 -15.06 6.48
N LYS A 321 -8.05 -16.18 5.87
CA LYS A 321 -6.68 -16.72 5.97
C LYS A 321 -5.65 -15.79 5.30
N LEU A 322 -5.99 -15.21 4.16
CA LEU A 322 -5.11 -14.22 3.51
C LEU A 322 -4.86 -13.01 4.40
N VAL A 323 -5.91 -12.51 5.07
CA VAL A 323 -5.78 -11.42 6.05
C VAL A 323 -4.79 -11.80 7.16
N GLU A 324 -4.86 -13.02 7.68
CA GLU A 324 -3.95 -13.50 8.71
C GLU A 324 -2.50 -13.61 8.21
N GLU A 325 -2.28 -14.04 6.97
CA GLU A 325 -0.96 -14.05 6.35
C GLU A 325 -0.42 -12.62 6.17
N VAL A 326 -1.23 -11.67 5.72
CA VAL A 326 -0.84 -10.26 5.51
C VAL A 326 -0.51 -9.55 6.83
N ILE A 327 -1.27 -9.84 7.89
CA ILE A 327 -1.02 -9.31 9.24
C ILE A 327 0.21 -9.99 9.86
N GLY A 328 0.35 -11.32 9.70
CA GLY A 328 1.45 -12.10 10.27
C GLY A 328 2.81 -11.63 9.76
N ASP A 329 2.95 -11.36 8.47
CA ASP A 329 4.17 -10.77 7.89
C ASP A 329 4.50 -9.37 8.46
N GLY A 330 3.52 -8.69 9.03
CA GLY A 330 3.71 -7.40 9.73
C GLY A 330 4.10 -7.54 11.21
N SER A 331 3.76 -8.67 11.88
CA SER A 331 4.01 -8.86 13.31
C SER A 331 5.43 -9.31 13.63
N GLU A 332 6.15 -9.88 12.68
CA GLU A 332 7.58 -10.21 12.82
C GLU A 332 8.50 -8.98 12.69
N ARG A 333 7.91 -7.80 12.44
CA ARG A 333 8.64 -6.51 12.31
C ARG A 333 8.55 -5.62 13.57
N LYS A 334 8.12 -6.19 14.71
CA LYS A 334 8.10 -5.48 16.00
C LYS A 334 9.32 -5.81 16.86
#